data_9070cc1e3b99424f79a4f6c84674bdfe
#
_entry.id   9070cc1e3b99424f79a4f6c84674bdfe
#
_cell.length_a   1.000
_cell.length_b   1.000
_cell.length_c   1.000
_cell.angle_alpha   90.00
_cell.angle_beta   90.00
_cell.angle_gamma   90.00
#
_symmetry.space_group_name_H-M   'P 1'
#
loop_
_entity.id
_entity.type
_entity.pdbx_description
1 polymer ?
#
loop_
_entity_poly.entity_id
_entity_poly.type
_entity_poly.pdbx_seq_one_letter_code
_entity_poly.pdbx_strand_id
1 'polypeptide(L)'
;MWALNNDVDIICQSFVEKKDDINIIKEIIKGSSKDTNCKVWAKVETPTGINNIEDILKVVDSIVIGRGDLVPESGILNAIKLQEKAIETIKSKNKKVIIATHLLNSMKNGHLATLPEIESIHRFIKGGVSGLLLAGETSIGKAPIQTVKFLKNVIDYYQ
;
A
#
# COMPACT_ATOMS: atom_id res chain seq x y z
N MET A 1 -14.37 10.01 -12.48
CA MET A 1 -15.46 10.98 -12.22
C MET A 1 -16.22 10.72 -10.91
N TRP A 2 -16.62 9.46 -10.58
CA TRP A 2 -17.35 9.17 -9.33
C TRP A 2 -16.61 9.65 -8.07
N ALA A 3 -15.33 9.32 -7.93
CA ALA A 3 -14.49 9.72 -6.77
C ALA A 3 -14.48 11.24 -6.55
N LEU A 4 -14.33 12.03 -7.64
CA LEU A 4 -14.31 13.48 -7.57
C LEU A 4 -15.67 14.06 -7.18
N ASN A 5 -16.76 13.39 -7.58
CA ASN A 5 -18.12 13.82 -7.21
C ASN A 5 -18.49 13.47 -5.77
N ASN A 6 -17.73 12.58 -5.11
CA ASN A 6 -17.97 12.14 -3.74
C ASN A 6 -16.85 12.57 -2.76
N ASP A 7 -16.10 13.61 -3.11
CA ASP A 7 -15.10 14.27 -2.27
C ASP A 7 -14.08 13.28 -1.66
N VAL A 8 -13.61 12.31 -2.48
CA VAL A 8 -12.61 11.34 -2.08
C VAL A 8 -11.24 12.02 -1.95
N ASP A 9 -10.59 11.86 -0.80
CA ASP A 9 -9.29 12.48 -0.51
C ASP A 9 -8.14 11.88 -1.32
N ILE A 10 -8.21 10.58 -1.62
CA ILE A 10 -7.12 9.84 -2.24
C ILE A 10 -7.65 8.85 -3.26
N ILE A 11 -7.09 8.88 -4.46
CA ILE A 11 -7.24 7.83 -5.47
C ILE A 11 -5.96 7.00 -5.48
N CYS A 12 -6.07 5.70 -5.23
CA CYS A 12 -4.96 4.78 -5.29
C CYS A 12 -5.03 3.98 -6.60
N GLN A 13 -4.14 4.30 -7.55
CA GLN A 13 -4.07 3.61 -8.84
C GLN A 13 -3.33 2.29 -8.69
N SER A 14 -3.99 1.17 -9.04
CA SER A 14 -3.38 -0.17 -9.04
C SER A 14 -2.53 -0.41 -10.29
N PHE A 15 -1.60 -1.37 -10.21
CA PHE A 15 -0.73 -1.80 -11.29
C PHE A 15 0.06 -0.66 -11.96
N VAL A 16 0.57 0.26 -11.15
CA VAL A 16 1.40 1.35 -11.67
C VAL A 16 2.79 0.81 -12.01
N GLU A 17 3.17 0.92 -13.26
CA GLU A 17 4.48 0.49 -13.77
C GLU A 17 5.36 1.66 -14.23
N LYS A 18 4.78 2.81 -14.55
CA LYS A 18 5.48 4.01 -15.01
C LYS A 18 4.76 5.28 -14.54
N LYS A 19 5.49 6.39 -14.53
CA LYS A 19 4.93 7.70 -14.13
C LYS A 19 3.73 8.14 -14.96
N ASP A 20 3.66 7.71 -16.23
CA ASP A 20 2.58 8.10 -17.13
C ASP A 20 1.23 7.51 -16.72
N ASP A 21 1.21 6.34 -16.07
CA ASP A 21 -0.01 5.76 -15.52
C ASP A 21 -0.65 6.69 -14.47
N ILE A 22 0.17 7.40 -13.72
CA ILE A 22 -0.27 8.39 -12.75
C ILE A 22 -0.65 9.71 -13.42
N ASN A 23 0.13 10.15 -14.41
CA ASN A 23 -0.13 11.42 -15.09
C ASN A 23 -1.50 11.45 -15.74
N ILE A 24 -1.94 10.35 -16.36
CA ILE A 24 -3.28 10.20 -16.94
C ILE A 24 -4.36 10.50 -15.88
N ILE A 25 -4.25 9.94 -14.67
CA ILE A 25 -5.22 10.19 -13.61
C ILE A 25 -5.19 11.65 -13.15
N LYS A 26 -3.99 12.23 -13.03
CA LYS A 26 -3.85 13.64 -12.66
C LYS A 26 -4.47 14.59 -13.70
N GLU A 27 -4.31 14.29 -14.98
CA GLU A 27 -4.95 15.06 -16.07
C GLU A 27 -6.48 14.99 -15.97
N ILE A 28 -7.04 13.80 -15.72
CA ILE A 28 -8.49 13.63 -15.52
C ILE A 28 -8.97 14.45 -14.31
N ILE A 29 -8.22 14.45 -13.20
CA ILE A 29 -8.54 15.26 -12.01
C ILE A 29 -8.51 16.75 -12.35
N LYS A 30 -7.43 17.20 -13.00
CA LYS A 30 -7.25 18.62 -13.39
C LYS A 30 -8.31 19.11 -14.39
N GLY A 31 -8.75 18.24 -15.29
CA GLY A 31 -9.80 18.54 -16.28
C GLY A 31 -11.23 18.51 -15.69
N SER A 32 -11.40 18.14 -14.41
CA SER A 32 -12.69 18.18 -13.78
C SER A 32 -13.08 19.61 -13.41
N SER A 33 -14.38 19.91 -13.43
CA SER A 33 -14.92 21.24 -13.06
C SER A 33 -14.89 21.49 -11.53
N LYS A 34 -14.52 20.48 -10.73
CA LYS A 34 -14.38 20.58 -9.29
C LYS A 34 -12.94 20.96 -8.92
N ASP A 35 -12.79 22.00 -8.14
CA ASP A 35 -11.56 22.25 -7.41
C ASP A 35 -11.43 21.19 -6.31
N THR A 36 -10.49 20.28 -6.46
CA THR A 36 -10.33 19.17 -5.54
C THR A 36 -8.85 18.96 -5.16
N ASN A 37 -8.62 18.77 -3.87
CA ASN A 37 -7.30 18.39 -3.33
C ASN A 37 -7.07 16.87 -3.36
N CYS A 38 -7.79 16.14 -4.20
CA CYS A 38 -7.66 14.69 -4.30
C CYS A 38 -6.24 14.28 -4.69
N LYS A 39 -5.60 13.51 -3.82
CA LYS A 39 -4.23 13.00 -4.03
C LYS A 39 -4.26 11.72 -4.85
N VAL A 40 -3.21 11.49 -5.63
CA VAL A 40 -3.03 10.22 -6.33
C VAL A 40 -1.86 9.46 -5.70
N TRP A 41 -2.14 8.25 -5.23
CA TRP A 41 -1.14 7.30 -4.76
C TRP A 41 -0.91 6.23 -5.83
N ALA A 42 0.33 5.75 -5.93
CA ALA A 42 0.67 4.64 -6.80
C ALA A 42 0.67 3.33 -6.00
N LYS A 43 -0.05 2.32 -6.48
CA LYS A 43 0.03 0.97 -5.97
C LYS A 43 0.89 0.15 -6.94
N VAL A 44 2.07 -0.24 -6.45
CA VAL A 44 3.09 -0.96 -7.23
C VAL A 44 3.04 -2.43 -6.83
N GLU A 45 2.86 -3.30 -7.83
CA GLU A 45 2.50 -4.71 -7.65
C GLU A 45 3.27 -5.64 -8.58
N THR A 46 4.16 -5.09 -9.42
CA THR A 46 4.95 -5.84 -10.40
C THR A 46 6.44 -5.53 -10.28
N PRO A 47 7.32 -6.44 -10.73
CA PRO A 47 8.76 -6.16 -10.80
C PRO A 47 9.09 -4.93 -11.65
N THR A 48 8.34 -4.71 -12.74
CA THR A 48 8.50 -3.53 -13.62
C THR A 48 8.26 -2.25 -12.84
N GLY A 49 7.14 -2.16 -12.13
CA GLY A 49 6.81 -0.99 -11.31
C GLY A 49 7.85 -0.73 -10.21
N ILE A 50 8.35 -1.79 -9.55
CA ILE A 50 9.42 -1.66 -8.54
C ILE A 50 10.72 -1.13 -9.18
N ASN A 51 11.07 -1.59 -10.38
CA ASN A 51 12.29 -1.12 -11.05
C ASN A 51 12.17 0.35 -11.51
N ASN A 52 10.97 0.82 -11.80
CA ASN A 52 10.68 2.20 -12.23
C ASN A 52 10.29 3.13 -11.05
N ILE A 53 10.44 2.66 -9.80
CA ILE A 53 9.90 3.34 -8.62
C ILE A 53 10.41 4.77 -8.44
N GLU A 54 11.67 5.05 -8.81
CA GLU A 54 12.23 6.41 -8.71
C GLU A 54 11.54 7.39 -9.66
N ASP A 55 11.16 6.96 -10.87
CA ASP A 55 10.42 7.80 -11.80
C ASP A 55 8.97 8.00 -11.36
N ILE A 56 8.34 6.97 -10.81
CA ILE A 56 6.99 7.05 -10.23
C ILE A 56 6.97 8.03 -9.06
N LEU A 57 8.00 8.01 -8.19
CA LEU A 57 8.12 8.91 -7.04
C LEU A 57 8.22 10.40 -7.41
N LYS A 58 8.59 10.73 -8.65
CA LYS A 58 8.59 12.13 -9.12
C LYS A 58 7.19 12.72 -9.24
N VAL A 59 6.19 11.85 -9.38
CA VAL A 59 4.80 12.27 -9.64
C VAL A 59 3.80 11.86 -8.54
N VAL A 60 4.25 11.20 -7.47
CA VAL A 60 3.40 10.86 -6.32
C VAL A 60 4.09 11.18 -5.00
N ASP A 61 3.29 11.30 -3.94
CA ASP A 61 3.79 11.50 -2.57
C ASP A 61 3.82 10.22 -1.74
N SER A 62 3.10 9.19 -2.19
CA SER A 62 2.97 7.93 -1.48
C SER A 62 2.92 6.76 -2.45
N ILE A 63 3.56 5.66 -2.05
CA ILE A 63 3.49 4.39 -2.77
C ILE A 63 2.91 3.33 -1.85
N VAL A 64 1.99 2.54 -2.37
CA VAL A 64 1.46 1.32 -1.77
C VAL A 64 2.16 0.14 -2.43
N ILE A 65 2.83 -0.69 -1.65
CA ILE A 65 3.40 -1.96 -2.13
C ILE A 65 2.34 -3.04 -1.94
N GLY A 66 1.78 -3.52 -3.05
CA GLY A 66 0.72 -4.52 -3.08
C GLY A 66 1.28 -5.93 -3.16
N ARG A 67 1.48 -6.59 -2.00
CA ARG A 67 2.10 -7.93 -1.94
C ARG A 67 1.23 -9.03 -2.51
N GLY A 68 -0.09 -8.82 -2.55
CA GLY A 68 -1.03 -9.81 -3.08
C GLY A 68 -0.75 -10.17 -4.53
N ASP A 69 -0.44 -9.18 -5.37
CA ASP A 69 -0.12 -9.37 -6.78
C ASP A 69 1.40 -9.45 -7.01
N LEU A 70 2.22 -8.77 -6.21
CA LEU A 70 3.68 -8.83 -6.33
C LEU A 70 4.22 -10.26 -6.18
N VAL A 71 3.60 -11.09 -5.32
CA VAL A 71 4.03 -12.48 -5.13
C VAL A 71 3.79 -13.34 -6.38
N PRO A 72 2.61 -13.42 -6.99
CA PRO A 72 2.41 -14.16 -8.23
C PRO A 72 3.22 -13.59 -9.40
N GLU A 73 3.42 -12.27 -9.48
CA GLU A 73 4.17 -11.61 -10.56
C GLU A 73 5.69 -11.84 -10.50
N SER A 74 6.24 -12.14 -9.32
CA SER A 74 7.70 -12.23 -9.15
C SER A 74 8.19 -13.53 -8.50
N GLY A 75 7.29 -14.33 -7.96
CA GLY A 75 7.60 -15.45 -7.08
C GLY A 75 7.95 -14.99 -5.65
N ILE A 76 7.62 -15.82 -4.66
CA ILE A 76 7.65 -15.44 -3.24
C ILE A 76 9.05 -14.99 -2.76
N LEU A 77 10.12 -15.60 -3.22
CA LEU A 77 11.47 -15.24 -2.82
C LEU A 77 11.90 -13.89 -3.38
N ASN A 78 11.54 -13.60 -4.64
CA ASN A 78 11.84 -12.32 -5.26
C ASN A 78 10.95 -11.19 -4.71
N ALA A 79 9.69 -11.48 -4.40
CA ALA A 79 8.77 -10.49 -3.83
C ALA A 79 9.35 -9.84 -2.57
N ILE A 80 9.99 -10.61 -1.69
CA ILE A 80 10.62 -10.09 -0.47
C ILE A 80 11.78 -9.13 -0.81
N LYS A 81 12.67 -9.52 -1.73
CA LYS A 81 13.80 -8.68 -2.17
C LYS A 81 13.32 -7.38 -2.83
N LEU A 82 12.32 -7.49 -3.69
CA LEU A 82 11.72 -6.35 -4.38
C LEU A 82 11.04 -5.40 -3.40
N GLN A 83 10.30 -5.93 -2.42
CA GLN A 83 9.69 -5.15 -1.36
C GLN A 83 10.73 -4.38 -0.54
N GLU A 84 11.81 -5.03 -0.11
CA GLU A 84 12.88 -4.39 0.67
C GLU A 84 13.53 -3.25 -0.15
N LYS A 85 13.94 -3.54 -1.39
CA LYS A 85 14.47 -2.53 -2.33
C LYS A 85 13.52 -1.33 -2.47
N ALA A 86 12.23 -1.60 -2.65
CA ALA A 86 11.22 -0.54 -2.79
C ALA A 86 11.11 0.31 -1.54
N ILE A 87 11.03 -0.30 -0.35
CA ILE A 87 10.96 0.42 0.93
C ILE A 87 12.16 1.34 1.10
N GLU A 88 13.38 0.83 0.88
CA GLU A 88 14.61 1.60 0.99
C GLU A 88 14.62 2.79 0.01
N THR A 89 14.28 2.53 -1.26
CA THR A 89 14.24 3.58 -2.29
C THR A 89 13.22 4.67 -1.95
N ILE A 90 11.99 4.30 -1.56
CA ILE A 90 10.95 5.27 -1.22
C ILE A 90 11.38 6.13 -0.02
N LYS A 91 11.92 5.50 1.02
CA LYS A 91 12.38 6.19 2.22
C LYS A 91 13.57 7.13 1.95
N SER A 92 14.51 6.73 1.10
CA SER A 92 15.65 7.59 0.73
C SER A 92 15.22 8.89 0.04
N LYS A 93 14.02 8.91 -0.54
CA LYS A 93 13.41 10.10 -1.17
C LYS A 93 12.46 10.86 -0.23
N ASN A 94 12.43 10.52 1.07
CA ASN A 94 11.50 11.11 2.06
C ASN A 94 10.02 11.00 1.67
N LYS A 95 9.64 9.93 0.97
CA LYS A 95 8.27 9.67 0.55
C LYS A 95 7.62 8.61 1.46
N LYS A 96 6.28 8.57 1.46
CA LYS A 96 5.51 7.63 2.27
C LYS A 96 5.42 6.28 1.60
N VAL A 97 5.65 5.21 2.36
CA VAL A 97 5.46 3.83 1.94
C VAL A 97 4.39 3.15 2.78
N ILE A 98 3.43 2.54 2.11
CA ILE A 98 2.36 1.76 2.71
C ILE A 98 2.51 0.31 2.27
N ILE A 99 2.42 -0.63 3.20
CA ILE A 99 2.42 -2.06 2.90
C ILE A 99 0.99 -2.57 2.88
N ALA A 100 0.60 -3.20 1.78
CA ALA A 100 -0.73 -3.75 1.60
C ALA A 100 -0.72 -5.27 1.53
N THR A 101 -1.80 -5.87 2.06
CA THR A 101 -2.12 -7.31 2.01
C THR A 101 -1.19 -8.20 2.84
N HIS A 102 -1.64 -9.42 3.12
CA HIS A 102 -0.90 -10.45 3.87
C HIS A 102 -0.36 -9.97 5.22
N LEU A 103 -1.12 -9.13 5.94
CA LEU A 103 -0.72 -8.62 7.26
C LEU A 103 -1.23 -9.50 8.40
N LEU A 104 -2.54 -9.77 8.43
CA LEU A 104 -3.23 -10.54 9.47
C LEU A 104 -4.17 -11.58 8.84
N ASN A 105 -3.69 -12.34 7.87
CA ASN A 105 -4.48 -13.31 7.12
C ASN A 105 -5.17 -14.36 8.01
N SER A 106 -4.52 -14.76 9.12
CA SER A 106 -5.12 -15.69 10.09
C SER A 106 -6.42 -15.15 10.68
N MET A 107 -6.51 -13.84 10.90
CA MET A 107 -7.70 -13.20 11.45
C MET A 107 -8.87 -13.12 10.48
N LYS A 108 -8.66 -13.31 9.19
CA LYS A 108 -9.74 -13.36 8.18
C LYS A 108 -10.81 -14.39 8.53
N ASN A 109 -10.42 -15.52 9.07
CA ASN A 109 -11.34 -16.60 9.47
C ASN A 109 -11.76 -16.56 10.95
N GLY A 110 -11.42 -15.51 11.67
CA GLY A 110 -11.72 -15.35 13.10
C GLY A 110 -10.69 -16.00 14.03
N HIS A 111 -9.53 -16.43 13.52
CA HIS A 111 -8.41 -16.90 14.33
C HIS A 111 -7.63 -15.73 14.96
N LEU A 112 -6.79 -16.04 15.93
CA LEU A 112 -5.83 -15.08 16.48
C LEU A 112 -4.69 -14.86 15.48
N ALA A 113 -4.06 -13.68 15.55
CA ALA A 113 -2.85 -13.41 14.79
C ALA A 113 -1.74 -14.38 15.18
N THR A 114 -0.95 -14.77 14.19
CA THR A 114 0.20 -15.66 14.38
C THR A 114 1.46 -14.87 14.70
N LEU A 115 2.43 -15.51 15.36
CA LEU A 115 3.72 -14.88 15.65
C LEU A 115 4.42 -14.33 14.39
N PRO A 116 4.52 -15.07 13.25
CA PRO A 116 5.13 -14.54 12.04
C PRO A 116 4.44 -13.29 11.48
N GLU A 117 3.11 -13.18 11.63
CA GLU A 117 2.38 -11.96 11.22
C GLU A 117 2.79 -10.77 12.08
N ILE A 118 2.89 -10.95 13.40
CA ILE A 118 3.31 -9.90 14.32
C ILE A 118 4.77 -9.51 14.09
N GLU A 119 5.67 -10.48 13.89
CA GLU A 119 7.07 -10.21 13.56
C GLU A 119 7.20 -9.39 12.26
N SER A 120 6.41 -9.74 11.24
CA SER A 120 6.36 -9.00 9.97
C SER A 120 5.90 -7.55 10.18
N ILE A 121 4.80 -7.34 10.94
CA ILE A 121 4.28 -6.01 11.24
C ILE A 121 5.30 -5.20 12.06
N HIS A 122 5.88 -5.80 13.11
CA HIS A 122 6.92 -5.16 13.91
C HIS A 122 8.11 -4.72 13.04
N ARG A 123 8.58 -5.58 12.12
CA ARG A 123 9.66 -5.25 11.17
C ARG A 123 9.31 -4.05 10.30
N PHE A 124 8.07 -3.95 9.79
CA PHE A 124 7.64 -2.79 9.02
C PHE A 124 7.61 -1.52 9.85
N ILE A 125 7.09 -1.57 11.07
CA ILE A 125 7.06 -0.43 12.00
C ILE A 125 8.48 0.05 12.28
N LYS A 126 9.37 -0.84 12.70
CA LYS A 126 10.79 -0.52 12.95
C LYS A 126 11.53 -0.06 11.69
N GLY A 127 11.14 -0.59 10.52
CA GLY A 127 11.63 -0.14 9.22
C GLY A 127 11.13 1.24 8.81
N GLY A 128 10.24 1.89 9.58
CA GLY A 128 9.71 3.22 9.29
C GLY A 128 8.73 3.26 8.13
N VAL A 129 7.97 2.17 7.93
CA VAL A 129 6.84 2.16 7.00
C VAL A 129 5.75 3.11 7.51
N SER A 130 5.19 3.92 6.60
CA SER A 130 4.26 5.00 6.96
C SER A 130 2.82 4.53 7.19
N GLY A 131 2.48 3.32 6.74
CA GLY A 131 1.14 2.77 6.92
C GLY A 131 1.03 1.30 6.55
N LEU A 132 0.00 0.66 7.08
CA LEU A 132 -0.36 -0.73 6.84
C LEU A 132 -1.80 -0.78 6.33
N LEU A 133 -2.05 -1.48 5.21
CA LEU A 133 -3.35 -1.57 4.57
C LEU A 133 -3.85 -3.01 4.63
N LEU A 134 -4.87 -3.24 5.43
CA LEU A 134 -5.61 -4.50 5.48
C LEU A 134 -6.47 -4.64 4.22
N ALA A 135 -6.70 -5.86 3.78
CA ALA A 135 -7.47 -6.17 2.59
C ALA A 135 -8.55 -7.23 2.88
N GLY A 136 -8.29 -8.49 2.56
CA GLY A 136 -9.24 -9.58 2.75
C GLY A 136 -9.68 -9.77 4.20
N GLU A 137 -8.81 -9.42 5.15
CA GLU A 137 -9.06 -9.51 6.59
C GLU A 137 -10.23 -8.61 7.03
N THR A 138 -10.44 -7.51 6.30
CA THR A 138 -11.50 -6.54 6.60
C THR A 138 -12.66 -6.58 5.59
N SER A 139 -12.38 -6.84 4.31
CA SER A 139 -13.40 -6.79 3.25
C SER A 139 -14.32 -8.01 3.24
N ILE A 140 -13.79 -9.19 3.51
CA ILE A 140 -14.49 -10.49 3.53
C ILE A 140 -14.20 -11.29 4.80
N GLY A 141 -13.50 -10.71 5.75
CA GLY A 141 -13.17 -11.35 7.03
C GLY A 141 -14.38 -11.47 7.95
N LYS A 142 -14.35 -12.47 8.83
CA LYS A 142 -15.43 -12.72 9.81
C LYS A 142 -15.43 -11.74 10.98
N ALA A 143 -14.30 -11.05 11.22
CA ALA A 143 -14.11 -10.18 12.39
C ALA A 143 -13.37 -8.87 12.03
N PRO A 144 -13.88 -8.07 11.06
CA PRO A 144 -13.15 -6.92 10.53
C PRO A 144 -12.82 -5.87 11.59
N ILE A 145 -13.76 -5.56 12.47
CA ILE A 145 -13.57 -4.56 13.53
C ILE A 145 -12.49 -5.01 14.52
N GLN A 146 -12.51 -6.28 14.94
CA GLN A 146 -11.50 -6.84 15.84
C GLN A 146 -10.11 -6.84 15.18
N THR A 147 -10.03 -7.16 13.90
CA THR A 147 -8.77 -7.13 13.14
C THR A 147 -8.16 -5.73 13.08
N VAL A 148 -8.97 -4.70 12.80
CA VAL A 148 -8.50 -3.31 12.80
C VAL A 148 -8.06 -2.86 14.19
N LYS A 149 -8.85 -3.16 15.24
CA LYS A 149 -8.49 -2.84 16.62
C LYS A 149 -7.19 -3.53 17.04
N PHE A 150 -7.05 -4.80 16.65
CA PHE A 150 -5.84 -5.57 16.96
C PHE A 150 -4.62 -4.96 16.27
N LEU A 151 -4.69 -4.66 14.96
CA LEU A 151 -3.60 -4.01 14.23
C LEU A 151 -3.22 -2.67 14.89
N LYS A 152 -4.22 -1.87 15.27
CA LYS A 152 -3.95 -0.60 15.96
C LYS A 152 -3.18 -0.84 17.28
N ASN A 153 -3.60 -1.80 18.10
CA ASN A 153 -2.90 -2.11 19.35
C ASN A 153 -1.45 -2.56 19.11
N VAL A 154 -1.21 -3.35 18.05
CA VAL A 154 0.16 -3.77 17.68
C VAL A 154 1.00 -2.55 17.26
N ILE A 155 0.43 -1.63 16.49
CA ILE A 155 1.11 -0.39 16.09
C ILE A 155 1.44 0.44 17.32
N ASP A 156 0.46 0.71 18.18
CA ASP A 156 0.63 1.53 19.40
C ASP A 156 1.66 0.93 20.37
N TYR A 157 1.78 -0.40 20.40
CA TYR A 157 2.74 -1.09 21.27
C TYR A 157 4.19 -0.98 20.79
N TYR A 158 4.40 -0.91 19.46
CA TYR A 158 5.75 -0.94 18.88
C TYR A 158 6.25 0.42 18.36
N GLN A 159 5.40 1.45 18.28
CA GLN A 159 5.80 2.84 18.00
C GLN A 159 6.41 3.50 19.23
#